data_807a56ca1bbe1d9af05f8aa47ba3efda
#
_entry.id   807a56ca1bbe1d9af05f8aa47ba3efda
#
_cell.length_a   1.000
_cell.length_b   1.000
_cell.length_c   1.000
_cell.angle_alpha   90.00
_cell.angle_beta   90.00
_cell.angle_gamma   90.00
#
_symmetry.space_group_name_H-M   'P 1'
#
loop_
_entity.id
_entity.type
_entity.pdbx_description
1 polymer ?
#
loop_
_entity_poly.entity_id
_entity_poly.type
_entity_poly.pdbx_seq_one_letter_code
_entity_poly.pdbx_strand_id
1 'polypeptide(L)'
;KGKNVALVCSGDAGIYAMGALVFELLDRPEGQMGVSDAARRVEVVCSPGVSALQGAAARAGAPLGHDFCTISLSDLLTPRDDILRRLKAAAEGDFVIAFYNPVSKTRRTLLAEARDILLEYRPADTPVMLASNLGRPEEYVRYRRLDELEVDEVDMLTVVLVGSSNTRLAQLGEGPRMFTPRGYARRIDGDLRHVGNRHLGEEGGSAPAPAGLPRSISGQKKEGLA
;
A
#
# COMPACT_ATOMS: atom_id res chain seq x y z
N LYS A 1 8.20 -38.48 -2.90
CA LYS A 1 7.83 -39.29 -4.10
C LYS A 1 8.37 -38.69 -5.40
N GLY A 2 9.37 -37.78 -5.34
CA GLY A 2 10.07 -37.20 -6.48
C GLY A 2 9.21 -36.33 -7.43
N LYS A 3 8.11 -35.77 -6.95
CA LYS A 3 7.24 -34.91 -7.76
C LYS A 3 7.44 -33.44 -7.37
N ASN A 4 7.46 -32.55 -8.36
CA ASN A 4 7.31 -31.13 -8.16
C ASN A 4 5.82 -30.82 -7.93
N VAL A 5 5.53 -30.00 -6.91
CA VAL A 5 4.17 -29.59 -6.56
C VAL A 5 4.13 -28.06 -6.51
N ALA A 6 3.15 -27.47 -7.16
CA ALA A 6 2.91 -26.02 -7.11
C ALA A 6 1.67 -25.74 -6.28
N LEU A 7 1.80 -24.86 -5.28
CA LEU A 7 0.68 -24.24 -4.58
C LEU A 7 0.38 -22.90 -5.25
N VAL A 8 -0.75 -22.81 -5.93
CA VAL A 8 -1.14 -21.61 -6.70
C VAL A 8 -2.17 -20.82 -5.90
N CYS A 9 -1.93 -19.52 -5.73
CA CYS A 9 -2.86 -18.60 -5.11
C CYS A 9 -2.94 -17.29 -5.92
N SER A 10 -3.99 -16.53 -5.77
CA SER A 10 -4.09 -15.22 -6.39
C SER A 10 -3.25 -14.20 -5.64
N GLY A 11 -2.66 -13.23 -6.37
CA GLY A 11 -1.79 -12.21 -5.78
C GLY A 11 -0.37 -12.73 -5.52
N ASP A 12 0.19 -12.37 -4.39
CA ASP A 12 1.49 -12.83 -3.92
C ASP A 12 1.30 -13.84 -2.77
N ALA A 13 1.97 -14.97 -2.88
CA ALA A 13 1.84 -16.06 -1.89
C ALA A 13 2.30 -15.66 -0.48
N GLY A 14 3.19 -14.68 -0.36
CA GLY A 14 3.75 -14.19 0.91
C GLY A 14 2.95 -13.02 1.53
N ILE A 15 1.95 -12.46 0.85
CA ILE A 15 1.20 -11.29 1.34
C ILE A 15 -0.25 -11.69 1.68
N TYR A 16 -0.50 -11.97 2.97
CA TYR A 16 -1.79 -12.43 3.52
C TYR A 16 -2.36 -13.65 2.78
N ALA A 17 -1.49 -14.53 2.29
CA ALA A 17 -1.84 -15.71 1.51
C ALA A 17 -1.21 -16.98 2.10
N MET A 18 -1.18 -18.06 1.34
CA MET A 18 -0.85 -19.38 1.86
C MET A 18 0.65 -19.65 2.05
N GLY A 19 1.53 -18.76 1.61
CA GLY A 19 2.98 -18.96 1.74
C GLY A 19 3.44 -19.14 3.18
N ALA A 20 2.97 -18.30 4.11
CA ALA A 20 3.31 -18.42 5.52
C ALA A 20 2.90 -19.78 6.12
N LEU A 21 1.71 -20.28 5.75
CA LEU A 21 1.21 -21.57 6.25
C LEU A 21 2.13 -22.73 5.86
N VAL A 22 2.71 -22.70 4.67
CA VAL A 22 3.65 -23.76 4.23
C VAL A 22 4.87 -23.78 5.16
N PHE A 23 5.45 -22.62 5.46
CA PHE A 23 6.60 -22.52 6.37
C PHE A 23 6.24 -22.86 7.82
N GLU A 24 5.08 -22.44 8.30
CA GLU A 24 4.58 -22.79 9.64
C GLU A 24 4.42 -24.31 9.81
N LEU A 25 3.91 -25.01 8.80
CA LEU A 25 3.78 -26.47 8.83
C LEU A 25 5.13 -27.18 8.79
N LEU A 26 6.10 -26.65 8.05
CA LEU A 26 7.46 -27.20 7.98
C LEU A 26 8.26 -26.96 9.26
N ASP A 27 8.01 -25.85 9.96
CA ASP A 27 8.69 -25.50 11.21
C ASP A 27 8.18 -26.31 12.41
N ARG A 28 6.92 -26.76 12.40
CA ARG A 28 6.32 -27.54 13.49
C ARG A 28 6.88 -28.94 13.62
N PRO A 29 7.08 -29.45 14.87
CA PRO A 29 7.39 -30.86 15.12
C PRO A 29 6.27 -31.78 14.63
N GLU A 30 6.63 -32.97 14.15
CA GLU A 30 5.68 -33.97 13.63
C GLU A 30 4.54 -34.31 14.61
N GLY A 31 4.82 -34.41 15.91
CA GLY A 31 3.81 -34.65 16.96
C GLY A 31 2.91 -33.46 17.29
N GLN A 32 3.10 -32.29 16.68
CA GLN A 32 2.37 -31.03 16.95
C GLN A 32 1.71 -30.48 15.69
N MET A 33 1.07 -31.31 14.89
CA MET A 33 0.48 -30.97 13.60
C MET A 33 1.49 -30.49 12.54
N GLY A 34 2.77 -30.78 12.73
CA GLY A 34 3.80 -30.56 11.72
C GLY A 34 3.89 -31.71 10.74
N VAL A 35 4.78 -31.57 9.77
CA VAL A 35 5.03 -32.60 8.76
C VAL A 35 6.16 -33.54 9.19
N SER A 36 6.25 -34.71 8.56
CA SER A 36 7.33 -35.69 8.81
C SER A 36 8.71 -35.13 8.50
N ASP A 37 9.76 -35.65 9.16
CA ASP A 37 11.15 -35.23 8.91
C ASP A 37 11.54 -35.36 7.42
N ALA A 38 10.99 -36.32 6.70
CA ALA A 38 11.21 -36.47 5.28
C ALA A 38 10.59 -35.31 4.48
N ALA A 39 9.41 -34.86 4.87
CA ALA A 39 8.74 -33.74 4.24
C ALA A 39 9.41 -32.38 4.58
N ARG A 40 10.01 -32.24 5.76
CA ARG A 40 10.78 -31.05 6.17
C ARG A 40 12.04 -30.79 5.33
N ARG A 41 12.53 -31.81 4.62
CA ARG A 41 13.69 -31.71 3.72
C ARG A 41 13.31 -31.32 2.28
N VAL A 42 12.04 -31.01 2.03
CA VAL A 42 11.59 -30.54 0.71
C VAL A 42 12.08 -29.12 0.48
N GLU A 43 12.65 -28.86 -0.67
CA GLU A 43 12.94 -27.50 -1.10
C GLU A 43 11.64 -26.73 -1.36
N VAL A 44 11.51 -25.55 -0.79
CA VAL A 44 10.37 -24.65 -1.00
C VAL A 44 10.86 -23.37 -1.66
N VAL A 45 10.36 -23.11 -2.85
CA VAL A 45 10.66 -21.88 -3.60
C VAL A 45 9.40 -21.02 -3.68
N CYS A 46 9.48 -19.78 -3.22
CA CYS A 46 8.42 -18.78 -3.37
C CYS A 46 8.66 -17.96 -4.64
N SER A 47 7.68 -17.93 -5.53
CA SER A 47 7.68 -17.01 -6.67
C SER A 47 6.94 -15.73 -6.27
N PRO A 48 7.50 -14.53 -6.55
CA PRO A 48 6.79 -13.27 -6.29
C PRO A 48 5.56 -13.14 -7.20
N GLY A 49 4.54 -12.45 -6.69
CA GLY A 49 3.32 -12.16 -7.41
C GLY A 49 2.92 -10.69 -7.31
N VAL A 50 1.82 -10.33 -7.95
CA VAL A 50 1.23 -8.98 -7.88
C VAL A 50 0.11 -9.01 -6.88
N SER A 51 0.34 -8.47 -5.68
CA SER A 51 -0.68 -8.38 -4.64
C SER A 51 -1.74 -7.33 -4.97
N ALA A 52 -2.91 -7.43 -4.34
CA ALA A 52 -4.01 -6.47 -4.52
C ALA A 52 -3.58 -5.01 -4.30
N LEU A 53 -2.64 -4.75 -3.39
CA LEU A 53 -2.06 -3.42 -3.19
C LEU A 53 -1.44 -2.86 -4.47
N GLN A 54 -0.55 -3.62 -5.13
CA GLN A 54 0.09 -3.18 -6.37
C GLN A 54 -0.93 -3.06 -7.50
N GLY A 55 -1.88 -4.01 -7.57
CA GLY A 55 -2.98 -3.96 -8.53
C GLY A 55 -3.81 -2.70 -8.38
N ALA A 56 -4.22 -2.33 -7.17
CA ALA A 56 -4.94 -1.10 -6.85
C ALA A 56 -4.11 0.14 -7.19
N ALA A 57 -2.86 0.19 -6.75
CA ALA A 57 -1.98 1.33 -7.01
C ALA A 57 -1.78 1.60 -8.50
N ALA A 58 -1.66 0.54 -9.31
CA ALA A 58 -1.53 0.67 -10.76
C ALA A 58 -2.79 1.25 -11.44
N ARG A 59 -3.99 0.99 -10.89
CA ARG A 59 -5.24 1.61 -11.37
C ARG A 59 -5.37 3.06 -10.92
N ALA A 60 -4.89 3.36 -9.73
CA ALA A 60 -4.97 4.71 -9.16
C ALA A 60 -4.01 5.72 -9.80
N GLY A 61 -2.78 5.28 -10.08
CA GLY A 61 -1.67 6.14 -10.49
C GLY A 61 -0.40 5.82 -9.71
N ALA A 62 -0.05 6.65 -8.72
CA ALA A 62 1.13 6.47 -7.88
C ALA A 62 0.86 6.77 -6.39
N PRO A 63 -0.13 6.16 -5.74
CA PRO A 63 -0.43 6.41 -4.33
C PRO A 63 0.69 5.93 -3.41
N LEU A 64 1.45 4.91 -3.81
CA LEU A 64 2.58 4.35 -3.08
C LEU A 64 3.90 5.06 -3.39
N GLY A 65 3.84 6.28 -3.86
CA GLY A 65 5.03 7.10 -4.17
C GLY A 65 5.83 7.50 -2.94
N HIS A 66 5.29 7.36 -1.74
CA HIS A 66 5.92 7.61 -0.44
C HIS A 66 5.75 6.39 0.48
N ASP A 67 6.08 6.54 1.76
CA ASP A 67 6.01 5.45 2.73
C ASP A 67 4.58 4.91 2.86
N PHE A 68 4.48 3.60 2.87
CA PHE A 68 3.20 2.90 2.94
C PHE A 68 3.30 1.64 3.80
N CYS A 69 2.17 1.18 4.28
CA CYS A 69 2.07 -0.10 4.98
C CYS A 69 0.80 -0.86 4.59
N THR A 70 0.76 -2.13 4.95
CA THR A 70 -0.42 -2.99 4.79
C THR A 70 -0.90 -3.44 6.16
N ILE A 71 -2.22 -3.43 6.35
CA ILE A 71 -2.86 -3.90 7.58
C ILE A 71 -4.03 -4.80 7.20
N SER A 72 -4.03 -6.02 7.72
CA SER A 72 -5.23 -6.87 7.62
C SER A 72 -6.19 -6.55 8.75
N LEU A 73 -7.42 -6.23 8.42
CA LEU A 73 -8.50 -5.99 9.38
C LEU A 73 -9.21 -7.29 9.78
N SER A 74 -8.53 -8.43 9.66
CA SER A 74 -9.05 -9.73 10.07
C SER A 74 -8.58 -10.07 11.49
N ASP A 75 -9.50 -10.11 12.43
CA ASP A 75 -9.29 -10.53 13.81
C ASP A 75 -9.46 -12.05 14.02
N LEU A 76 -9.49 -12.81 12.93
CA LEU A 76 -9.64 -14.27 12.99
C LEU A 76 -8.42 -14.96 13.61
N LEU A 77 -7.22 -14.53 13.23
CA LEU A 77 -5.94 -15.08 13.70
C LEU A 77 -5.08 -14.06 14.45
N THR A 78 -5.43 -12.79 14.38
CA THR A 78 -4.72 -11.69 15.03
C THR A 78 -5.60 -11.06 16.08
N PRO A 79 -5.16 -10.90 17.32
CA PRO A 79 -5.93 -10.20 18.35
C PRO A 79 -6.32 -8.79 17.88
N ARG A 80 -7.56 -8.40 18.15
CA ARG A 80 -8.11 -7.09 17.76
C ARG A 80 -7.26 -5.93 18.27
N ASP A 81 -6.78 -6.00 19.51
CA ASP A 81 -5.97 -4.95 20.11
C ASP A 81 -4.63 -4.75 19.38
N ASP A 82 -4.07 -5.81 18.84
CA ASP A 82 -2.87 -5.74 18.02
C ASP A 82 -3.13 -5.03 16.68
N ILE A 83 -4.29 -5.26 16.08
CA ILE A 83 -4.71 -4.58 14.85
C ILE A 83 -4.86 -3.08 15.14
N LEU A 84 -5.58 -2.71 16.20
CA LEU A 84 -5.79 -1.31 16.59
C LEU A 84 -4.49 -0.61 16.95
N ARG A 85 -3.57 -1.27 17.64
CA ARG A 85 -2.25 -0.73 17.97
C ARG A 85 -1.43 -0.43 16.71
N ARG A 86 -1.40 -1.35 15.74
CA ARG A 86 -0.72 -1.17 14.44
C ARG A 86 -1.36 -0.04 13.63
N LEU A 87 -2.68 0.04 13.65
CA LEU A 87 -3.43 1.08 12.97
C LEU A 87 -3.10 2.47 13.53
N LYS A 88 -3.10 2.64 14.86
CA LYS A 88 -2.72 3.91 15.50
C LYS A 88 -1.29 4.31 15.15
N ALA A 89 -0.34 3.37 15.21
CA ALA A 89 1.04 3.64 14.81
C ALA A 89 1.17 4.06 13.34
N ALA A 90 0.41 3.43 12.43
CA ALA A 90 0.39 3.80 11.03
C ALA A 90 -0.30 5.15 10.77
N ALA A 91 -1.31 5.50 11.56
CA ALA A 91 -1.99 6.79 11.53
C ALA A 91 -1.06 7.92 11.98
N GLU A 92 -0.39 7.73 13.13
CA GLU A 92 0.59 8.66 13.70
C GLU A 92 1.79 8.86 12.77
N GLY A 93 2.28 7.78 12.14
CA GLY A 93 3.37 7.82 11.17
C GLY A 93 3.00 8.37 9.79
N ASP A 94 1.74 8.73 9.58
CA ASP A 94 1.20 9.26 8.32
C ASP A 94 1.49 8.39 7.08
N PHE A 95 1.46 7.06 7.23
CA PHE A 95 1.64 6.13 6.12
C PHE A 95 0.44 6.12 5.17
N VAL A 96 0.67 5.89 3.90
CA VAL A 96 -0.39 5.38 3.01
C VAL A 96 -0.71 3.96 3.46
N ILE A 97 -1.99 3.63 3.67
CA ILE A 97 -2.39 2.35 4.27
C ILE A 97 -3.26 1.56 3.30
N ALA A 98 -2.87 0.30 3.04
CA ALA A 98 -3.72 -0.65 2.34
C ALA A 98 -4.36 -1.62 3.33
N PHE A 99 -5.68 -1.56 3.47
CA PHE A 99 -6.43 -2.51 4.27
C PHE A 99 -6.80 -3.75 3.46
N TYR A 100 -6.33 -4.89 3.94
CA TYR A 100 -6.72 -6.21 3.46
C TYR A 100 -7.79 -6.81 4.38
N ASN A 101 -8.64 -7.65 3.82
CA ASN A 101 -9.75 -8.28 4.54
C ASN A 101 -10.60 -7.25 5.32
N PRO A 102 -10.99 -6.13 4.68
CA PRO A 102 -11.55 -4.97 5.37
C PRO A 102 -12.85 -5.29 6.09
N VAL A 103 -13.65 -6.20 5.53
CA VAL A 103 -14.90 -6.69 6.13
C VAL A 103 -15.08 -8.18 5.85
N SER A 104 -15.96 -8.83 6.59
CA SER A 104 -16.52 -10.14 6.29
C SER A 104 -18.01 -10.16 6.59
N LYS A 105 -18.69 -11.28 6.35
CA LYS A 105 -20.14 -11.42 6.69
C LYS A 105 -20.43 -11.15 8.17
N THR A 106 -19.47 -11.47 9.06
CA THR A 106 -19.62 -11.34 10.52
C THR A 106 -18.76 -10.24 11.13
N ARG A 107 -17.84 -9.62 10.39
CA ARG A 107 -16.89 -8.62 10.87
C ARG A 107 -17.00 -7.35 10.03
N ARG A 108 -17.68 -6.34 10.56
CA ARG A 108 -17.94 -5.09 9.84
C ARG A 108 -17.52 -3.84 10.62
N THR A 109 -17.12 -3.98 11.89
CA THR A 109 -16.83 -2.82 12.76
C THR A 109 -15.42 -2.27 12.63
N LEU A 110 -14.42 -3.13 12.34
CA LEU A 110 -13.01 -2.72 12.30
C LEU A 110 -12.71 -1.68 11.22
N LEU A 111 -13.39 -1.71 10.07
CA LEU A 111 -13.19 -0.71 9.03
C LEU A 111 -13.70 0.67 9.46
N ALA A 112 -14.87 0.72 10.13
CA ALA A 112 -15.40 1.96 10.67
C ALA A 112 -14.47 2.54 11.75
N GLU A 113 -14.01 1.70 12.69
CA GLU A 113 -13.03 2.12 13.70
C GLU A 113 -11.71 2.59 13.08
N ALA A 114 -11.26 1.91 12.00
CA ALA A 114 -10.07 2.34 11.28
C ALA A 114 -10.24 3.73 10.68
N ARG A 115 -11.40 4.00 10.05
CA ARG A 115 -11.75 5.33 9.55
C ARG A 115 -11.72 6.37 10.69
N ASP A 116 -12.39 6.09 11.78
CA ASP A 116 -12.53 7.02 12.89
C ASP A 116 -11.16 7.34 13.54
N ILE A 117 -10.31 6.33 13.75
CA ILE A 117 -8.93 6.54 14.21
C ILE A 117 -8.13 7.39 13.21
N LEU A 118 -8.24 7.13 11.91
CA LEU A 118 -7.50 7.88 10.91
C LEU A 118 -7.94 9.34 10.83
N LEU A 119 -9.22 9.64 11.08
CA LEU A 119 -9.75 11.01 11.12
C LEU A 119 -9.17 11.85 12.26
N GLU A 120 -8.62 11.23 13.31
CA GLU A 120 -7.90 11.94 14.39
C GLU A 120 -6.54 12.47 13.93
N TYR A 121 -5.93 11.90 12.87
CA TYR A 121 -4.55 12.18 12.46
C TYR A 121 -4.43 12.85 11.09
N ARG A 122 -5.45 12.81 10.26
CA ARG A 122 -5.38 13.32 8.89
C ARG A 122 -6.68 13.99 8.45
N PRO A 123 -6.62 14.86 7.42
CA PRO A 123 -7.78 15.61 6.93
C PRO A 123 -8.95 14.69 6.54
N ALA A 124 -10.17 15.16 6.77
CA ALA A 124 -11.39 14.45 6.42
C ALA A 124 -11.50 14.15 4.92
N ASP A 125 -10.95 15.03 4.08
CA ASP A 125 -10.91 14.90 2.62
C ASP A 125 -9.72 14.07 2.10
N THR A 126 -8.97 13.40 3.00
CA THR A 126 -7.91 12.46 2.58
C THR A 126 -8.47 11.44 1.58
N PRO A 127 -7.83 11.27 0.40
CA PRO A 127 -8.33 10.36 -0.62
C PRO A 127 -8.31 8.91 -0.17
N VAL A 128 -9.41 8.20 -0.42
CA VAL A 128 -9.58 6.77 -0.24
C VAL A 128 -9.95 6.13 -1.56
N MET A 129 -9.30 5.03 -1.91
CA MET A 129 -9.64 4.20 -3.06
C MET A 129 -10.22 2.87 -2.62
N LEU A 130 -11.37 2.52 -3.15
CA LEU A 130 -11.96 1.20 -3.03
C LEU A 130 -11.71 0.46 -4.36
N ALA A 131 -10.91 -0.59 -4.33
CA ALA A 131 -10.59 -1.38 -5.50
C ALA A 131 -11.08 -2.81 -5.31
N SER A 132 -12.12 -3.17 -6.05
CA SER A 132 -12.82 -4.44 -5.90
C SER A 132 -12.61 -5.33 -7.12
N ASN A 133 -12.55 -6.64 -6.89
CA ASN A 133 -12.44 -7.66 -7.93
C ASN A 133 -11.25 -7.46 -8.89
N LEU A 134 -10.14 -6.94 -8.41
CA LEU A 134 -8.96 -6.64 -9.25
C LEU A 134 -8.54 -7.86 -10.08
N GLY A 135 -8.38 -7.64 -11.39
CA GLY A 135 -8.03 -8.66 -12.37
C GLY A 135 -9.17 -9.63 -12.74
N ARG A 136 -10.41 -9.31 -12.38
CA ARG A 136 -11.63 -10.10 -12.71
C ARG A 136 -12.59 -9.31 -13.59
N PRO A 137 -13.57 -9.96 -14.26
CA PRO A 137 -14.52 -9.26 -15.14
C PRO A 137 -15.30 -8.14 -14.43
N GLU A 138 -15.59 -8.30 -13.13
CA GLU A 138 -16.34 -7.33 -12.33
C GLU A 138 -15.42 -6.34 -11.61
N GLU A 139 -14.20 -6.13 -12.12
CA GLU A 139 -13.27 -5.14 -11.56
C GLU A 139 -13.89 -3.75 -11.59
N TYR A 140 -13.87 -3.06 -10.44
CA TYR A 140 -14.23 -1.65 -10.38
C TYR A 140 -13.41 -0.91 -9.34
N VAL A 141 -13.24 0.41 -9.57
CA VAL A 141 -12.53 1.33 -8.69
C VAL A 141 -13.45 2.50 -8.36
N ARG A 142 -13.49 2.86 -7.08
CA ARG A 142 -14.18 4.06 -6.59
C ARG A 142 -13.24 4.88 -5.74
N TYR A 143 -13.44 6.20 -5.75
CA TYR A 143 -12.75 7.12 -4.86
C TYR A 143 -13.74 7.73 -3.88
N ARG A 144 -13.28 7.97 -2.65
CA ARG A 144 -14.02 8.60 -1.57
C ARG A 144 -13.10 9.53 -0.82
N ARG A 145 -13.68 10.40 -0.04
CA ARG A 145 -13.01 11.09 1.05
C ARG A 145 -12.97 10.14 2.24
N LEU A 146 -12.04 10.35 3.17
CA LEU A 146 -11.93 9.52 4.36
C LEU A 146 -13.21 9.58 5.24
N ASP A 147 -13.80 10.78 5.39
CA ASP A 147 -15.04 10.98 6.14
C ASP A 147 -16.29 10.37 5.47
N GLU A 148 -16.21 10.06 4.18
CA GLU A 148 -17.27 9.42 3.38
C GLU A 148 -17.09 7.91 3.23
N LEU A 149 -16.07 7.32 3.85
CA LEU A 149 -15.84 5.87 3.75
C LEU A 149 -16.92 5.10 4.50
N GLU A 150 -17.75 4.40 3.74
CA GLU A 150 -18.84 3.60 4.27
C GLU A 150 -18.54 2.09 4.19
N VAL A 151 -18.81 1.38 5.29
CA VAL A 151 -18.55 -0.06 5.41
C VAL A 151 -19.38 -0.87 4.40
N ASP A 152 -20.59 -0.39 4.07
CA ASP A 152 -21.52 -1.09 3.17
C ASP A 152 -21.09 -1.06 1.70
N GLU A 153 -20.16 -0.19 1.34
CA GLU A 153 -19.56 -0.14 0.00
C GLU A 153 -18.41 -1.17 -0.21
N VAL A 154 -18.06 -1.90 0.84
CA VAL A 154 -16.85 -2.75 0.87
C VAL A 154 -17.23 -4.20 1.15
N ASP A 155 -16.57 -5.10 0.43
CA ASP A 155 -16.70 -6.55 0.57
C ASP A 155 -15.34 -7.25 0.78
N MET A 156 -15.36 -8.57 0.82
CA MET A 156 -14.16 -9.42 0.98
C MET A 156 -13.20 -9.35 -0.22
N LEU A 157 -13.67 -8.91 -1.38
CA LEU A 157 -12.89 -8.83 -2.61
C LEU A 157 -12.36 -7.41 -2.87
N THR A 158 -12.51 -6.53 -1.88
CA THR A 158 -12.09 -5.13 -1.94
C THR A 158 -10.81 -4.92 -1.14
N VAL A 159 -9.83 -4.25 -1.75
CA VAL A 159 -8.74 -3.60 -1.01
C VAL A 159 -9.10 -2.12 -0.84
N VAL A 160 -8.94 -1.62 0.39
CA VAL A 160 -9.18 -0.21 0.71
C VAL A 160 -7.83 0.48 0.87
N LEU A 161 -7.53 1.41 -0.01
CA LEU A 161 -6.27 2.18 0.00
C LEU A 161 -6.54 3.58 0.52
N VAL A 162 -6.05 3.90 1.70
CA VAL A 162 -6.20 5.22 2.33
C VAL A 162 -4.91 6.01 2.15
N GLY A 163 -5.03 7.21 1.62
CA GLY A 163 -3.91 8.13 1.42
C GLY A 163 -3.29 8.62 2.74
N SER A 164 -2.08 9.14 2.67
CA SER A 164 -1.49 9.96 3.73
C SER A 164 -2.05 11.40 3.71
N SER A 165 -1.66 12.24 4.66
CA SER A 165 -2.03 13.67 4.66
C SER A 165 -1.58 14.43 3.41
N ASN A 166 -0.57 13.91 2.69
CA ASN A 166 -0.02 14.49 1.46
C ASN A 166 -0.57 13.87 0.17
N THR A 167 -1.35 12.80 0.26
CA THR A 167 -1.92 12.13 -0.91
C THR A 167 -2.94 13.03 -1.59
N ARG A 168 -2.93 13.04 -2.91
CA ARG A 168 -3.82 13.86 -3.75
C ARG A 168 -4.65 12.98 -4.66
N LEU A 169 -5.88 13.41 -4.88
CA LEU A 169 -6.73 12.91 -5.95
C LEU A 169 -6.92 14.07 -6.94
N ALA A 170 -6.36 13.94 -8.14
CA ALA A 170 -6.42 14.96 -9.17
C ALA A 170 -7.10 14.44 -10.41
N GLN A 171 -7.88 15.29 -11.07
CA GLN A 171 -8.45 14.99 -12.38
C GLN A 171 -7.36 15.22 -13.42
N LEU A 172 -6.80 14.15 -13.97
CA LEU A 172 -5.70 14.18 -14.92
C LEU A 172 -6.03 13.30 -16.13
N GLY A 173 -5.87 13.86 -17.32
CA GLY A 173 -6.21 13.14 -18.54
C GLY A 173 -7.68 12.70 -18.58
N GLU A 174 -7.92 11.42 -18.76
CA GLU A 174 -9.27 10.85 -18.91
C GLU A 174 -9.99 10.51 -17.59
N GLY A 175 -9.38 10.80 -16.44
CA GLY A 175 -10.03 10.46 -15.18
C GLY A 175 -9.23 10.81 -13.92
N PRO A 176 -9.76 10.46 -12.75
CA PRO A 176 -9.10 10.73 -11.49
C PRO A 176 -7.82 9.89 -11.34
N ARG A 177 -6.79 10.52 -10.81
CA ARG A 177 -5.53 9.87 -10.45
C ARG A 177 -5.19 10.16 -9.01
N MET A 178 -4.92 9.11 -8.26
CA MET A 178 -4.48 9.19 -6.87
C MET A 178 -2.96 8.99 -6.81
N PHE A 179 -2.26 9.90 -6.16
CA PHE A 179 -0.81 9.83 -6.02
C PHE A 179 -0.35 10.50 -4.73
N THR A 180 0.79 10.04 -4.19
CA THR A 180 1.44 10.64 -3.05
C THR A 180 2.74 11.30 -3.51
N PRO A 181 2.85 12.64 -3.44
CA PRO A 181 4.04 13.37 -3.91
C PRO A 181 5.29 12.99 -3.11
N ARG A 182 6.41 12.81 -3.81
CA ARG A 182 7.74 12.63 -3.18
C ARG A 182 8.49 13.96 -2.93
N GLY A 183 7.84 15.08 -3.18
CA GLY A 183 8.46 16.39 -2.99
C GLY A 183 9.28 16.90 -4.19
N TYR A 184 9.17 16.28 -5.37
CA TYR A 184 9.89 16.78 -6.56
C TYR A 184 9.52 18.21 -6.93
N ALA A 185 8.24 18.61 -6.77
CA ALA A 185 7.78 19.98 -7.03
C ALA A 185 8.54 21.01 -6.18
N ARG A 186 8.83 20.70 -4.93
CA ARG A 186 9.62 21.60 -4.05
C ARG A 186 11.02 21.89 -4.58
N ARG A 187 11.64 20.88 -5.24
CA ARG A 187 12.94 21.07 -5.90
C ARG A 187 12.84 21.92 -7.15
N ILE A 188 11.76 21.79 -7.90
CA ILE A 188 11.49 22.56 -9.12
C ILE A 188 11.20 24.00 -8.76
N ASP A 189 10.39 24.24 -7.73
CA ASP A 189 9.97 25.57 -7.28
C ASP A 189 11.01 26.28 -6.41
N GLY A 190 12.18 25.64 -6.15
CA GLY A 190 13.25 26.19 -5.32
C GLY A 190 12.94 26.20 -3.82
N ASP A 191 11.85 25.64 -3.37
CA ASP A 191 11.50 25.51 -1.95
C ASP A 191 12.13 24.25 -1.35
N LEU A 192 13.34 24.40 -0.85
CA LEU A 192 14.09 23.36 -0.15
C LEU A 192 13.69 23.23 1.34
N ARG A 193 12.74 23.99 1.81
CA ARG A 193 12.31 23.96 3.21
C ARG A 193 11.54 22.67 3.47
N HIS A 194 12.09 21.85 4.34
CA HIS A 194 11.39 20.71 4.92
C HIS A 194 10.11 21.20 5.61
N VAL A 195 8.97 20.75 5.14
CA VAL A 195 7.73 20.79 5.92
C VAL A 195 7.85 19.67 6.97
N GLY A 196 8.58 19.92 8.01
CA GLY A 196 8.87 18.94 9.07
C GLY A 196 9.50 19.55 10.33
N ASN A 197 9.88 20.83 10.30
CA ASN A 197 10.40 21.51 11.48
C ASN A 197 9.56 22.74 11.82
N ARG A 198 8.42 22.50 12.44
CA ARG A 198 7.64 23.56 13.10
C ARG A 198 8.11 23.84 14.53
N HIS A 199 9.40 23.70 14.78
CA HIS A 199 10.06 24.21 15.99
C HIS A 199 11.54 24.40 15.68
N LEU A 200 11.90 25.61 15.22
CA LEU A 200 13.11 26.33 15.62
C LEU A 200 13.10 27.71 14.91
N GLY A 201 13.32 28.73 15.71
CA GLY A 201 13.14 30.12 15.51
C GLY A 201 13.71 30.77 14.24
N GLU A 202 13.13 31.90 13.97
CA GLU A 202 13.51 32.89 12.99
C GLU A 202 14.98 33.33 13.15
N GLU A 203 15.74 33.27 12.06
CA GLU A 203 16.74 34.32 11.79
C GLU A 203 16.97 34.47 10.30
N GLY A 204 16.99 35.69 9.84
CA GLY A 204 16.96 36.06 8.43
C GLY A 204 18.30 35.88 7.72
N GLY A 205 18.19 35.54 6.46
CA GLY A 205 19.29 35.53 5.51
C GLY A 205 18.78 35.56 4.07
N SER A 206 19.16 36.58 3.33
CA SER A 206 18.79 36.86 1.94
C SER A 206 19.26 35.72 1.01
N ALA A 207 18.36 35.29 0.12
CA ALA A 207 18.62 34.24 -0.88
C ALA A 207 19.48 34.73 -2.04
N PRO A 208 20.43 33.90 -2.55
CA PRO A 208 21.10 34.14 -3.84
C PRO A 208 20.21 33.74 -5.02
N ALA A 209 20.37 34.44 -6.16
CA ALA A 209 19.62 34.27 -7.39
C ALA A 209 19.83 32.89 -8.06
N PRO A 210 18.86 32.36 -8.80
CA PRO A 210 18.91 31.03 -9.37
C PRO A 210 19.91 30.91 -10.51
N ALA A 211 20.75 29.85 -10.48
CA ALA A 211 21.61 29.45 -11.58
C ALA A 211 20.79 28.76 -12.69
N GLY A 212 21.08 29.13 -13.94
CA GLY A 212 20.33 28.74 -15.13
C GLY A 212 20.21 27.23 -15.37
N LEU A 213 19.12 26.84 -16.01
CA LEU A 213 18.79 25.48 -16.46
C LEU A 213 19.90 24.87 -17.35
N PRO A 214 20.23 23.59 -17.18
CA PRO A 214 21.12 22.91 -18.11
C PRO A 214 20.43 22.72 -19.46
N ARG A 215 21.17 23.08 -20.53
CA ARG A 215 20.73 22.93 -21.92
C ARG A 215 20.43 21.47 -22.27
N SER A 216 19.38 21.28 -23.07
CA SER A 216 18.98 20.00 -23.63
C SER A 216 20.13 19.30 -24.36
N ILE A 217 20.31 18.02 -24.07
CA ILE A 217 21.16 17.14 -24.85
C ILE A 217 20.39 16.74 -26.10
N SER A 218 20.69 17.39 -27.22
CA SER A 218 20.24 16.98 -28.55
C SER A 218 21.19 15.93 -29.11
N GLY A 219 20.63 14.79 -29.48
CA GLY A 219 21.02 13.97 -30.61
C GLY A 219 22.45 13.44 -30.71
N GLN A 220 22.65 12.16 -30.41
CA GLN A 220 23.64 11.36 -31.14
C GLN A 220 22.92 10.24 -31.91
N LYS A 221 23.05 10.34 -33.25
CA LYS A 221 22.69 9.29 -34.21
C LYS A 221 23.58 8.06 -33.97
N LYS A 222 22.95 6.91 -33.92
CA LYS A 222 23.67 5.63 -34.09
C LYS A 222 23.94 5.40 -35.56
N GLU A 223 25.19 5.43 -35.97
CA GLU A 223 25.66 4.81 -37.20
C GLU A 223 26.06 3.35 -36.92
N GLY A 224 25.79 2.52 -37.87
CA GLY A 224 25.73 1.14 -38.07
C GLY A 224 26.91 0.27 -37.59
N LEU A 225 26.54 -0.99 -37.44
CA LEU A 225 27.47 -2.12 -37.61
C LEU A 225 26.72 -3.22 -38.37
N ALA A 226 27.40 -3.60 -39.42
CA ALA A 226 27.11 -4.71 -40.30
C ALA A 226 27.16 -6.04 -39.59
#